data_4e5c52d8cecd3246d143767afe0e610b
#
_entry.id   4e5c52d8cecd3246d143767afe0e610b
#
_cell.length_a   1.000
_cell.length_b   1.000
_cell.length_c   1.000
_cell.angle_alpha   90.00
_cell.angle_beta   90.00
_cell.angle_gamma   90.00
#
_symmetry.space_group_name_H-M   'P 1'
#
loop_
_entity.id
_entity.type
_entity.pdbx_description
1 polymer ?
#
loop_
_entity_poly.entity_id
_entity_poly.type
_entity_poly.pdbx_seq_one_letter_code
_entity_poly.pdbx_strand_id
1 'polypeptide(L)'
;KHGDLERDYNRFVVQPTYFSQGEGNFRDVNQNRRNDVWFEPKVKDLNVRTFFNLIQPDGFNPLVVEQLVLALESARDLRKAAGKLLAPADLAELENFLSKPRTPGEIAKFTEKLTSAAKSRDAVLSAVFSSLKRIDTARHGEGFWIDHWTYNLDLLESYLAVYPEELDNALWVLESFRTRLK
;
A
#
# COMPACT_ATOMS: atom_id res chain seq x y z
N LYS A 1 2.71 11.45 11.42
CA LYS A 1 1.34 11.93 11.14
C LYS A 1 1.18 13.22 11.88
N HIS A 2 1.14 14.33 11.17
CA HIS A 2 0.97 15.63 11.76
C HIS A 2 -0.51 15.92 11.98
N GLY A 3 -0.75 16.40 13.11
CA GLY A 3 -1.80 17.01 13.82
C GLY A 3 -2.97 17.55 13.03
N ASP A 4 -3.76 16.69 12.44
CA ASP A 4 -5.15 17.01 12.26
C ASP A 4 -5.82 16.93 13.63
N LEU A 5 -6.13 18.07 14.23
CA LEU A 5 -6.72 18.16 15.56
C LEU A 5 -8.13 17.55 15.63
N GLU A 6 -8.78 17.35 14.48
CA GLU A 6 -10.09 16.72 14.37
C GLU A 6 -10.02 15.18 14.38
N ARG A 7 -8.83 14.63 14.46
CA ARG A 7 -8.62 13.21 14.32
C ARG A 7 -8.63 12.49 15.64
N ASP A 8 -9.36 11.37 15.68
CA ASP A 8 -9.28 10.43 16.79
C ASP A 8 -7.94 9.67 16.78
N TYR A 9 -6.97 10.21 17.50
CA TYR A 9 -5.64 9.59 17.64
C TYR A 9 -5.66 8.21 18.31
N ASN A 10 -6.74 7.83 18.96
CA ASN A 10 -6.89 6.52 19.58
C ASN A 10 -7.05 5.39 18.55
N ARG A 11 -7.39 5.73 17.31
CA ARG A 11 -7.45 4.77 16.19
C ARG A 11 -6.10 4.50 15.54
N PHE A 12 -5.07 5.20 15.94
CA PHE A 12 -3.73 4.95 15.42
C PHE A 12 -3.10 3.73 16.07
N VAL A 13 -3.04 2.66 15.32
CA VAL A 13 -2.11 1.58 15.63
C VAL A 13 -0.73 2.03 15.14
N VAL A 14 0.07 2.56 16.06
CA VAL A 14 1.49 2.83 15.80
C VAL A 14 2.18 1.48 15.85
N GLN A 15 2.40 0.87 14.70
CA GLN A 15 3.28 -0.29 14.64
C GLN A 15 4.74 0.19 14.67
N PRO A 16 5.66 -0.58 15.24
CA PRO A 16 7.09 -0.28 15.25
C PRO A 16 7.70 -0.55 13.87
N THR A 17 7.23 0.16 12.87
CA THR A 17 7.73 0.14 11.50
C THR A 17 8.22 1.53 11.14
N TYR A 18 9.20 1.62 10.26
CA TYR A 18 9.72 2.91 9.78
C TYR A 18 8.64 3.76 9.10
N PHE A 19 7.53 3.16 8.74
CA PHE A 19 6.41 3.83 8.07
C PHE A 19 5.16 3.73 8.93
N SER A 20 4.46 4.85 9.11
CA SER A 20 3.12 4.83 9.68
C SER A 20 2.21 3.95 8.82
N GLN A 21 1.78 2.85 9.38
CA GLN A 21 0.70 2.04 8.83
C GLN A 21 -0.61 2.44 9.49
N GLY A 22 -1.72 2.24 8.80
CA GLY A 22 -3.04 2.61 9.25
C GLY A 22 -3.64 3.77 8.47
N GLU A 23 -4.90 4.05 8.75
CA GLU A 23 -5.64 5.11 8.10
C GLU A 23 -4.98 6.47 8.30
N GLY A 24 -5.00 7.28 7.27
CA GLY A 24 -4.42 8.61 7.27
C GLY A 24 -5.25 9.61 6.47
N ASN A 25 -5.36 10.86 6.94
CA ASN A 25 -5.85 11.93 6.10
C ASN A 25 -5.00 11.97 4.82
N PHE A 26 -5.64 11.99 3.65
CA PHE A 26 -4.96 11.94 2.35
C PHE A 26 -3.92 13.04 2.22
N ARG A 27 -4.31 14.28 2.53
CA ARG A 27 -3.43 15.44 2.49
C ARG A 27 -2.18 15.23 3.33
N ASP A 28 -2.34 14.83 4.59
CA ASP A 28 -1.22 14.72 5.53
C ASP A 28 -0.30 13.56 5.17
N VAL A 29 -0.87 12.43 4.73
CA VAL A 29 -0.07 11.29 4.28
C VAL A 29 0.72 11.63 3.03
N ASN A 30 0.08 12.29 2.04
CA ASN A 30 0.73 12.75 0.82
C ASN A 30 1.86 13.74 1.14
N GLN A 31 1.56 14.78 1.93
CA GLN A 31 2.53 15.78 2.34
C GLN A 31 3.76 15.17 3.02
N ASN A 32 3.56 14.14 3.85
CA ASN A 32 4.66 13.45 4.52
C ASN A 32 5.48 12.57 3.55
N ARG A 33 4.88 12.08 2.47
CA ARG A 33 5.53 11.19 1.51
C ARG A 33 6.20 11.90 0.33
N ARG A 34 5.89 13.19 0.12
CA ARG A 34 6.39 13.94 -1.05
C ARG A 34 7.92 13.97 -1.15
N ASN A 35 8.62 13.91 -0.02
CA ASN A 35 10.08 13.99 0.03
C ASN A 35 10.77 12.62 0.17
N ASP A 36 10.03 11.51 0.25
CA ASP A 36 10.63 10.18 0.44
C ASP A 36 11.69 9.89 -0.64
N VAL A 37 11.43 10.28 -1.88
CA VAL A 37 12.33 10.04 -3.02
C VAL A 37 13.71 10.72 -2.88
N TRP A 38 13.79 11.83 -2.14
CA TRP A 38 15.04 12.53 -1.87
C TRP A 38 15.93 11.77 -0.88
N PHE A 39 15.31 11.09 0.09
CA PHE A 39 16.00 10.36 1.16
C PHE A 39 16.22 8.90 0.83
N GLU A 40 15.30 8.28 0.08
CA GLU A 40 15.37 6.90 -0.40
C GLU A 40 14.97 6.84 -1.89
N PRO A 41 15.92 7.10 -2.81
CA PRO A 41 15.64 7.11 -4.24
C PRO A 41 15.00 5.82 -4.78
N LYS A 42 15.26 4.67 -4.13
CA LYS A 42 14.66 3.39 -4.53
C LYS A 42 13.13 3.34 -4.44
N VAL A 43 12.51 4.31 -3.75
CA VAL A 43 11.05 4.49 -3.76
C VAL A 43 10.54 4.76 -5.17
N LYS A 44 11.36 5.43 -6.02
CA LYS A 44 11.00 5.79 -7.40
C LYS A 44 9.60 6.43 -7.47
N ASP A 45 8.77 5.95 -8.37
CA ASP A 45 7.42 6.45 -8.64
C ASP A 45 6.32 5.85 -7.72
N LEU A 46 6.69 5.04 -6.74
CA LEU A 46 5.72 4.34 -5.88
C LEU A 46 4.70 5.31 -5.24
N ASN A 47 5.18 6.42 -4.67
CA ASN A 47 4.30 7.39 -4.03
C ASN A 47 3.44 8.13 -5.06
N VAL A 48 4.00 8.50 -6.21
CA VAL A 48 3.22 9.10 -7.31
C VAL A 48 2.08 8.18 -7.71
N ARG A 49 2.37 6.91 -8.01
CA ARG A 49 1.34 5.92 -8.36
C ARG A 49 0.30 5.74 -7.25
N THR A 50 0.75 5.64 -6.00
CA THR A 50 -0.16 5.43 -4.87
C THR A 50 -1.19 6.56 -4.76
N PHE A 51 -0.74 7.81 -4.76
CA PHE A 51 -1.64 8.94 -4.52
C PHE A 51 -2.46 9.31 -5.75
N PHE A 52 -1.88 9.30 -6.94
CA PHE A 52 -2.61 9.60 -8.16
C PHE A 52 -3.65 8.52 -8.51
N ASN A 53 -3.39 7.24 -8.23
CA ASN A 53 -4.36 6.18 -8.45
C ASN A 53 -5.57 6.23 -7.50
N LEU A 54 -5.51 7.03 -6.44
CA LEU A 54 -6.62 7.24 -5.52
C LEU A 54 -7.52 8.42 -5.91
N ILE A 55 -7.13 9.23 -6.90
CA ILE A 55 -7.95 10.33 -7.41
C ILE A 55 -9.11 9.76 -8.21
N GLN A 56 -10.31 10.32 -8.03
CA GLN A 56 -11.49 9.95 -8.82
C GLN A 56 -11.42 10.50 -10.25
N PRO A 57 -12.17 9.91 -11.19
CA PRO A 57 -12.20 10.39 -12.58
C PRO A 57 -12.71 11.83 -12.74
N ASP A 58 -13.51 12.31 -11.80
CA ASP A 58 -14.01 13.68 -11.73
C ASP A 58 -12.99 14.67 -11.12
N GLY A 59 -11.81 14.19 -10.72
CA GLY A 59 -10.74 14.98 -10.15
C GLY A 59 -10.82 15.15 -8.63
N PHE A 60 -11.77 14.52 -7.95
CA PHE A 60 -11.84 14.56 -6.49
C PHE A 60 -10.76 13.69 -5.86
N ASN A 61 -10.05 14.26 -4.92
CA ASN A 61 -9.11 13.54 -4.08
C ASN A 61 -9.85 12.86 -2.92
N PRO A 62 -9.36 11.71 -2.43
CA PRO A 62 -9.95 11.10 -1.25
C PRO A 62 -9.70 11.94 0.00
N LEU A 63 -10.52 11.75 1.02
CA LEU A 63 -10.30 12.33 2.35
C LEU A 63 -9.35 11.49 3.19
N VAL A 64 -9.47 10.16 3.08
CA VAL A 64 -8.73 9.22 3.93
C VAL A 64 -8.07 8.15 3.06
N VAL A 65 -6.78 7.97 3.25
CA VAL A 65 -6.07 6.77 2.77
C VAL A 65 -6.27 5.67 3.82
N GLU A 66 -6.84 4.57 3.40
CA GLU A 66 -7.13 3.45 4.29
C GLU A 66 -5.86 2.64 4.61
N GLN A 67 -5.99 1.74 5.56
CA GLN A 67 -4.90 0.85 5.93
C GLN A 67 -4.50 -0.04 4.76
N LEU A 68 -3.18 -0.20 4.57
CA LEU A 68 -2.64 -1.11 3.57
C LEU A 68 -3.15 -2.54 3.81
N VAL A 69 -3.71 -3.13 2.77
CA VAL A 69 -4.06 -4.55 2.74
C VAL A 69 -3.37 -5.25 1.56
N LEU A 70 -3.18 -6.54 1.72
CA LEU A 70 -2.57 -7.41 0.73
C LEU A 70 -3.60 -8.48 0.33
N ALA A 71 -3.67 -8.78 -0.96
CA ALA A 71 -4.57 -9.78 -1.51
C ALA A 71 -3.80 -10.85 -2.26
N LEU A 72 -4.30 -12.07 -2.19
CA LEU A 72 -3.83 -13.18 -2.97
C LEU A 72 -4.44 -13.10 -4.38
N GLU A 73 -3.59 -12.93 -5.40
CA GLU A 73 -4.06 -12.95 -6.81
C GLU A 73 -4.25 -14.38 -7.31
N SER A 74 -3.38 -15.30 -6.87
CA SER A 74 -3.39 -16.69 -7.33
C SER A 74 -2.94 -17.66 -6.25
N ALA A 75 -3.79 -18.62 -5.90
CA ALA A 75 -3.41 -19.72 -5.02
C ALA A 75 -2.22 -20.54 -5.58
N ARG A 76 -2.08 -20.57 -6.91
CA ARG A 76 -0.95 -21.24 -7.58
C ARG A 76 0.38 -20.58 -7.21
N ASP A 77 0.42 -19.25 -7.18
CA ASP A 77 1.66 -18.52 -6.87
C ASP A 77 2.03 -18.68 -5.40
N LEU A 78 1.06 -18.68 -4.50
CA LEU A 78 1.30 -19.01 -3.09
C LEU A 78 1.83 -20.42 -2.93
N ARG A 79 1.24 -21.42 -3.59
CA ARG A 79 1.72 -22.82 -3.54
C ARG A 79 3.13 -22.96 -4.09
N LYS A 80 3.45 -22.24 -5.16
CA LYS A 80 4.79 -22.21 -5.75
C LYS A 80 5.81 -21.61 -4.79
N ALA A 81 5.47 -20.52 -4.11
CA ALA A 81 6.36 -19.80 -3.22
C ALA A 81 6.52 -20.48 -1.85
N ALA A 82 5.41 -20.88 -1.22
CA ALA A 82 5.39 -21.37 0.16
C ALA A 82 5.18 -22.90 0.29
N GLY A 83 4.81 -23.61 -0.77
CA GLY A 83 4.43 -25.02 -0.70
C GLY A 83 5.54 -25.99 -0.29
N LYS A 84 6.82 -25.59 -0.43
CA LYS A 84 7.96 -26.38 0.07
C LYS A 84 8.31 -26.06 1.53
N LEU A 85 7.77 -24.97 2.07
CA LEU A 85 8.08 -24.47 3.41
C LEU A 85 6.99 -24.83 4.41
N LEU A 86 5.77 -25.12 3.95
CA LEU A 86 4.60 -25.42 4.77
C LEU A 86 4.09 -26.84 4.52
N ALA A 87 3.56 -27.46 5.57
CA ALA A 87 2.80 -28.69 5.44
C ALA A 87 1.51 -28.45 4.62
N PRO A 88 1.00 -29.45 3.89
CA PRO A 88 -0.22 -29.26 3.06
C PRO A 88 -1.43 -28.74 3.82
N ALA A 89 -1.61 -29.14 5.08
CA ALA A 89 -2.70 -28.69 5.92
C ALA A 89 -2.56 -27.18 6.27
N ASP A 90 -1.36 -26.76 6.71
CA ASP A 90 -1.06 -25.37 7.02
C ASP A 90 -1.17 -24.46 5.78
N LEU A 91 -0.77 -24.98 4.61
CA LEU A 91 -0.90 -24.24 3.35
C LEU A 91 -2.36 -24.03 2.96
N ALA A 92 -3.20 -25.07 3.11
CA ALA A 92 -4.63 -24.97 2.85
C ALA A 92 -5.33 -23.98 3.81
N GLU A 93 -4.95 -23.99 5.08
CA GLU A 93 -5.44 -23.05 6.08
C GLU A 93 -5.03 -21.61 5.73
N LEU A 94 -3.79 -21.40 5.31
CA LEU A 94 -3.28 -20.11 4.86
C LEU A 94 -4.00 -19.62 3.59
N GLU A 95 -4.24 -20.49 2.60
CA GLU A 95 -5.01 -20.14 1.41
C GLU A 95 -6.44 -19.67 1.77
N ASN A 96 -7.10 -20.38 2.67
CA ASN A 96 -8.43 -20.00 3.14
C ASN A 96 -8.39 -18.64 3.89
N PHE A 97 -7.40 -18.41 4.74
CA PHE A 97 -7.21 -17.14 5.44
C PHE A 97 -6.99 -15.98 4.46
N LEU A 98 -6.21 -16.18 3.41
CA LEU A 98 -5.89 -15.19 2.37
C LEU A 98 -6.95 -15.07 1.27
N SER A 99 -8.08 -15.79 1.38
CA SER A 99 -9.22 -15.64 0.45
C SER A 99 -9.83 -14.23 0.49
N LYS A 100 -9.55 -13.47 1.54
CA LYS A 100 -9.89 -12.05 1.70
C LYS A 100 -8.61 -11.23 1.88
N PRO A 101 -8.61 -9.96 1.45
CA PRO A 101 -7.49 -9.05 1.73
C PRO A 101 -7.19 -8.97 3.23
N ARG A 102 -5.90 -8.93 3.56
CA ARG A 102 -5.41 -8.92 4.94
C ARG A 102 -4.32 -7.87 5.13
N THR A 103 -4.21 -7.33 6.31
CA THR A 103 -3.09 -6.46 6.66
C THR A 103 -1.81 -7.28 6.85
N PRO A 104 -0.63 -6.69 6.63
CA PRO A 104 0.65 -7.38 6.88
C PRO A 104 0.76 -7.93 8.30
N GLY A 105 0.25 -7.21 9.29
CA GLY A 105 0.26 -7.64 10.69
C GLY A 105 -0.63 -8.86 10.95
N GLU A 106 -1.82 -8.93 10.33
CA GLU A 106 -2.70 -10.10 10.43
C GLU A 106 -2.04 -11.32 9.80
N ILE A 107 -1.39 -11.16 8.65
CA ILE A 107 -0.67 -12.23 7.95
C ILE A 107 0.49 -12.75 8.82
N ALA A 108 1.30 -11.87 9.37
CA ALA A 108 2.40 -12.25 10.25
C ALA A 108 1.88 -13.01 11.48
N LYS A 109 0.85 -12.49 12.15
CA LYS A 109 0.25 -13.13 13.32
C LYS A 109 -0.44 -14.47 13.00
N PHE A 110 -1.03 -14.60 11.81
CA PHE A 110 -1.59 -15.87 11.38
C PHE A 110 -0.49 -16.90 11.12
N THR A 111 0.58 -16.51 10.41
CA THR A 111 1.73 -17.38 10.11
C THR A 111 2.41 -17.90 11.38
N GLU A 112 2.38 -17.14 12.49
CA GLU A 112 2.90 -17.60 13.79
C GLU A 112 2.19 -18.83 14.33
N LYS A 113 0.93 -19.02 13.97
CA LYS A 113 0.10 -20.13 14.46
C LYS A 113 0.32 -21.43 13.67
N LEU A 114 0.91 -21.32 12.47
CA LEU A 114 1.15 -22.48 11.62
C LEU A 114 2.30 -23.33 12.17
N THR A 115 2.02 -24.58 12.47
CA THR A 115 2.97 -25.47 13.15
C THR A 115 4.21 -25.78 12.32
N SER A 116 4.07 -25.91 11.01
CA SER A 116 5.18 -26.15 10.10
C SER A 116 6.06 -24.93 9.83
N ALA A 117 5.53 -23.71 10.08
CA ALA A 117 6.27 -22.46 9.89
C ALA A 117 7.34 -22.22 10.97
N ALA A 118 7.26 -22.88 12.12
CA ALA A 118 8.09 -22.60 13.30
C ALA A 118 9.59 -22.68 13.05
N LYS A 119 10.04 -23.53 12.12
CA LYS A 119 11.47 -23.73 11.81
C LYS A 119 12.06 -22.74 10.80
N SER A 120 11.20 -22.02 10.05
CA SER A 120 11.63 -21.13 8.97
C SER A 120 10.68 -19.97 8.77
N ARG A 121 10.24 -19.35 9.86
CA ARG A 121 9.21 -18.30 9.88
C ARG A 121 9.49 -17.16 8.90
N ASP A 122 10.71 -16.61 8.89
CA ASP A 122 11.06 -15.50 8.02
C ASP A 122 11.02 -15.89 6.55
N ALA A 123 11.46 -17.12 6.23
CA ALA A 123 11.37 -17.64 4.87
C ALA A 123 9.91 -17.83 4.43
N VAL A 124 9.04 -18.33 5.33
CA VAL A 124 7.60 -18.47 5.07
C VAL A 124 6.97 -17.10 4.86
N LEU A 125 7.22 -16.12 5.74
CA LEU A 125 6.70 -14.76 5.60
C LEU A 125 7.15 -14.11 4.29
N SER A 126 8.44 -14.23 3.95
CA SER A 126 8.98 -13.70 2.70
C SER A 126 8.30 -14.34 1.47
N ALA A 127 8.12 -15.66 1.48
CA ALA A 127 7.44 -16.39 0.42
C ALA A 127 5.97 -15.99 0.29
N VAL A 128 5.28 -15.85 1.42
CA VAL A 128 3.87 -15.40 1.45
C VAL A 128 3.76 -13.99 0.89
N PHE A 129 4.52 -13.02 1.42
CA PHE A 129 4.46 -11.64 0.95
C PHE A 129 4.82 -11.49 -0.53
N SER A 130 5.76 -12.30 -1.05
CA SER A 130 6.12 -12.26 -2.47
C SER A 130 4.99 -12.74 -3.41
N SER A 131 4.00 -13.48 -2.89
CA SER A 131 2.84 -13.99 -3.63
C SER A 131 1.60 -13.09 -3.53
N LEU A 132 1.68 -12.00 -2.78
CA LEU A 132 0.56 -11.11 -2.53
C LEU A 132 0.74 -9.79 -3.28
N LYS A 133 -0.40 -9.22 -3.66
CA LYS A 133 -0.48 -7.89 -4.26
C LYS A 133 -0.96 -6.86 -3.23
N ARG A 134 -0.31 -5.73 -3.24
CA ARG A 134 -0.74 -4.56 -2.49
C ARG A 134 -2.04 -3.99 -3.06
N ILE A 135 -2.99 -3.70 -2.19
CA ILE A 135 -4.21 -2.97 -2.50
C ILE A 135 -4.19 -1.68 -1.70
N ASP A 136 -4.17 -0.57 -2.41
CA ASP A 136 -4.35 0.75 -1.83
C ASP A 136 -5.83 1.12 -1.96
N THR A 137 -6.45 1.47 -0.84
CA THR A 137 -7.84 1.88 -0.76
C THR A 137 -7.97 3.23 -0.09
N ALA A 138 -9.02 3.96 -0.45
CA ALA A 138 -9.28 5.27 0.09
C ALA A 138 -10.78 5.51 0.24
N ARG A 139 -11.16 6.33 1.22
CA ARG A 139 -12.53 6.81 1.37
C ARG A 139 -12.63 8.23 0.84
N HIS A 140 -13.59 8.42 -0.05
CA HIS A 140 -13.96 9.72 -0.56
C HIS A 140 -15.09 10.28 0.31
N GLY A 141 -15.09 11.58 0.49
CA GLY A 141 -16.14 12.31 1.19
C GLY A 141 -16.69 13.43 0.31
N GLU A 142 -17.55 14.22 0.87
CA GLU A 142 -18.05 15.41 0.19
C GLU A 142 -16.99 16.52 0.15
N GLY A 143 -16.93 17.23 -0.97
CA GLY A 143 -16.11 18.41 -1.15
C GLY A 143 -14.86 18.21 -2.01
N PHE A 144 -14.53 19.29 -2.70
CA PHE A 144 -13.31 19.41 -3.50
C PHE A 144 -12.32 20.31 -2.77
N TRP A 145 -11.14 19.76 -2.49
CA TRP A 145 -10.08 20.45 -1.76
C TRP A 145 -8.93 20.73 -2.70
N ILE A 146 -8.79 21.97 -3.12
CA ILE A 146 -7.76 22.37 -4.09
C ILE A 146 -6.34 22.18 -3.56
N ASP A 147 -6.14 22.32 -2.26
CA ASP A 147 -4.84 22.14 -1.62
C ASP A 147 -4.32 20.68 -1.73
N HIS A 148 -5.21 19.70 -1.85
CA HIS A 148 -4.80 18.32 -2.14
C HIS A 148 -4.05 18.21 -3.47
N TRP A 149 -4.44 19.00 -4.47
CA TRP A 149 -3.75 19.06 -5.74
C TRP A 149 -2.36 19.67 -5.64
N THR A 150 -2.15 20.64 -4.76
CA THR A 150 -0.83 21.19 -4.48
C THR A 150 0.11 20.09 -3.99
N TYR A 151 -0.34 19.25 -3.05
CA TYR A 151 0.49 18.15 -2.55
C TYR A 151 0.73 17.04 -3.57
N ASN A 152 -0.23 16.78 -4.45
CA ASN A 152 -0.04 15.86 -5.57
C ASN A 152 1.04 16.39 -6.54
N LEU A 153 1.02 17.69 -6.84
CA LEU A 153 2.04 18.32 -7.66
C LEU A 153 3.42 18.32 -6.99
N ASP A 154 3.52 18.68 -5.72
CA ASP A 154 4.76 18.61 -4.94
C ASP A 154 5.39 17.20 -5.00
N LEU A 155 4.55 16.16 -4.94
CA LEU A 155 4.99 14.78 -5.00
C LEU A 155 5.58 14.44 -6.39
N LEU A 156 4.90 14.86 -7.45
CA LEU A 156 5.33 14.66 -8.83
C LEU A 156 6.60 15.46 -9.13
N GLU A 157 6.66 16.72 -8.73
CA GLU A 157 7.83 17.57 -8.89
C GLU A 157 9.04 17.03 -8.15
N SER A 158 8.86 16.55 -6.91
CA SER A 158 9.94 15.92 -6.15
C SER A 158 10.46 14.66 -6.85
N TYR A 159 9.57 13.85 -7.40
CA TYR A 159 9.96 12.67 -8.17
C TYR A 159 10.75 13.04 -9.43
N LEU A 160 10.25 13.98 -10.22
CA LEU A 160 10.90 14.41 -11.48
C LEU A 160 12.20 15.20 -11.23
N ALA A 161 12.36 15.82 -10.08
CA ALA A 161 13.62 16.46 -9.73
C ALA A 161 14.74 15.44 -9.47
N VAL A 162 14.40 14.23 -9.01
CA VAL A 162 15.35 13.12 -8.83
C VAL A 162 15.51 12.28 -10.09
N TYR A 163 14.44 12.12 -10.88
CA TYR A 163 14.35 11.30 -12.08
C TYR A 163 13.78 12.09 -13.27
N PRO A 164 14.50 13.10 -13.79
CA PRO A 164 13.98 13.94 -14.88
C PRO A 164 13.74 13.18 -16.17
N GLU A 165 14.44 12.06 -16.39
CA GLU A 165 14.27 11.19 -17.55
C GLU A 165 12.93 10.43 -17.54
N GLU A 166 12.26 10.35 -16.39
CA GLU A 166 11.01 9.61 -16.21
C GLU A 166 9.75 10.44 -16.52
N LEU A 167 9.90 11.66 -17.06
CA LEU A 167 8.77 12.54 -17.36
C LEU A 167 7.72 11.86 -18.24
N ASP A 168 8.15 11.23 -19.31
CA ASP A 168 7.24 10.53 -20.22
C ASP A 168 6.51 9.38 -19.52
N ASN A 169 7.24 8.59 -18.73
CA ASN A 169 6.64 7.51 -17.93
C ASN A 169 5.65 8.04 -16.90
N ALA A 170 5.96 9.16 -16.24
CA ALA A 170 5.08 9.79 -15.26
C ALA A 170 3.76 10.26 -15.89
N LEU A 171 3.78 10.78 -17.12
CA LEU A 171 2.59 11.15 -17.87
C LEU A 171 1.70 9.94 -18.21
N TRP A 172 2.30 8.76 -18.44
CA TRP A 172 1.59 7.51 -18.73
C TRP A 172 1.02 6.84 -17.46
N VAL A 173 1.57 7.11 -16.29
CA VAL A 173 0.96 6.68 -15.02
C VAL A 173 -0.47 7.22 -14.88
N LEU A 174 -0.73 8.40 -15.42
CA LEU A 174 -2.07 8.99 -15.49
C LEU A 174 -3.01 8.24 -16.45
N GLU A 175 -2.51 7.44 -17.38
CA GLU A 175 -3.36 6.61 -18.26
C GLU A 175 -3.98 5.41 -17.53
N SER A 176 -3.42 4.96 -16.42
CA SER A 176 -4.03 3.92 -15.62
C SER A 176 -5.41 4.32 -15.08
N PHE A 177 -5.74 5.62 -15.06
CA PHE A 177 -7.08 6.13 -14.81
C PHE A 177 -8.07 5.76 -15.92
N ARG A 178 -7.65 5.74 -17.18
CA ARG A 178 -8.53 5.43 -18.33
C ARG A 178 -8.98 3.97 -18.38
N THR A 179 -8.20 3.05 -17.82
CA THR A 179 -8.49 1.61 -17.84
C THR A 179 -9.47 1.18 -16.76
N ARG A 180 -9.69 1.98 -15.72
CA ARG A 180 -10.68 1.70 -14.66
C ARG A 180 -12.07 2.26 -14.95
N LEU A 181 -12.22 3.03 -16.03
CA LEU A 181 -13.50 3.57 -16.50
C LEU A 181 -14.22 2.66 -17.50
N LYS A 182 -13.76 1.45 -17.70
CA LYS A 182 -14.43 0.37 -18.44
C LYS A 182 -14.87 -0.68 -17.43
#